data_02b398572b448f78315f22c45f390684
#
_entry.id   02b398572b448f78315f22c45f390684
#
_cell.length_a   1.000
_cell.length_b   1.000
_cell.length_c   1.000
_cell.angle_alpha   90.00
_cell.angle_beta   90.00
_cell.angle_gamma   90.00
#
_symmetry.space_group_name_H-M   'P 1'
#
loop_
_entity.id
_entity.type
_entity.pdbx_description
1 polymer ?
#
loop_
_entity_poly.entity_id
_entity_poly.type
_entity_poly.pdbx_seq_one_letter_code
_entity_poly.pdbx_strand_id
1 'polypeptide(L)'
;MKRIDRLKAVVSLDAIAHNFAEMKKNIAEGTKMIAVIKADGYGHGAEAIARLTDNYSYIWGYAVAIAEEALQLRNAGVEKPILILGLVFEEYFREMVAGDIRLTVCEYETAKKLSREAVRQDK
;
A
#
# COMPACT_ATOMS: atom_id res chain seq x y z
N MET A 1 28.22 5.54 22.75
CA MET A 1 27.27 5.44 23.87
C MET A 1 26.19 4.42 23.50
N LYS A 2 26.03 3.39 24.32
CA LYS A 2 25.02 2.37 24.08
C LYS A 2 23.62 2.99 24.34
N ARG A 3 22.77 3.11 23.34
CA ARG A 3 21.39 3.60 23.51
C ARG A 3 20.62 2.58 24.34
N ILE A 4 20.08 2.98 25.48
CA ILE A 4 19.24 2.13 26.32
C ILE A 4 17.81 2.53 26.05
N ASP A 5 17.06 1.67 25.33
CA ASP A 5 15.67 1.87 25.08
C ASP A 5 14.85 1.45 26.30
N ARG A 6 14.06 2.39 26.87
CA ARG A 6 13.16 2.11 28.00
C ARG A 6 11.95 1.28 27.61
N LEU A 7 11.55 1.37 26.36
CA LEU A 7 10.41 0.64 25.79
C LEU A 7 10.76 0.26 24.36
N LYS A 8 10.37 -0.93 23.96
CA LYS A 8 10.61 -1.44 22.61
C LYS A 8 9.43 -2.30 22.18
N ALA A 9 8.87 -2.01 21.01
CA ALA A 9 7.94 -2.90 20.33
C ALA A 9 8.74 -3.83 19.40
N VAL A 10 8.51 -5.12 19.50
CA VAL A 10 9.15 -6.14 18.65
C VAL A 10 8.12 -6.75 17.74
N VAL A 11 8.36 -6.67 16.42
CA VAL A 11 7.50 -7.26 15.41
C VAL A 11 8.20 -8.48 14.81
N SER A 12 7.53 -9.63 14.81
CA SER A 12 8.03 -10.85 14.18
C SER A 12 7.55 -10.92 12.73
N LEU A 13 8.46 -10.73 11.79
CA LEU A 13 8.18 -10.89 10.37
C LEU A 13 7.86 -12.34 10.01
N ASP A 14 8.45 -13.32 10.71
CA ASP A 14 8.15 -14.75 10.51
C ASP A 14 6.70 -15.06 10.88
N ALA A 15 6.18 -14.47 11.96
CA ALA A 15 4.76 -14.62 12.33
C ALA A 15 3.84 -13.98 11.28
N ILE A 16 4.20 -12.83 10.74
CA ILE A 16 3.45 -12.19 9.65
C ILE A 16 3.47 -13.06 8.39
N ALA A 17 4.63 -13.59 8.00
CA ALA A 17 4.75 -14.49 6.86
C ALA A 17 3.89 -15.76 7.04
N HIS A 18 3.92 -16.35 8.24
CA HIS A 18 3.06 -17.48 8.59
C HIS A 18 1.58 -17.15 8.42
N ASN A 19 1.14 -16.00 8.92
CA ASN A 19 -0.24 -15.56 8.81
C ASN A 19 -0.69 -15.39 7.34
N PHE A 20 0.15 -14.82 6.49
CA PHE A 20 -0.14 -14.73 5.05
C PHE A 20 -0.25 -16.12 4.41
N ALA A 21 0.63 -17.04 4.77
CA ALA A 21 0.60 -18.41 4.26
C ALA A 21 -0.69 -19.16 4.69
N GLU A 22 -1.14 -18.96 5.94
CA GLU A 22 -2.39 -19.54 6.43
C GLU A 22 -3.61 -18.93 5.72
N MET A 23 -3.65 -17.62 5.54
CA MET A 23 -4.72 -16.97 4.76
C MET A 23 -4.77 -17.49 3.32
N LYS A 24 -3.61 -17.71 2.68
CA LYS A 24 -3.53 -18.23 1.31
C LYS A 24 -4.18 -19.60 1.17
N LYS A 25 -4.12 -20.46 2.18
CA LYS A 25 -4.76 -21.78 2.17
C LYS A 25 -6.29 -21.71 2.15
N ASN A 26 -6.86 -20.59 2.60
CA ASN A 26 -8.30 -20.40 2.77
C ASN A 26 -8.96 -19.62 1.62
N ILE A 27 -8.23 -19.28 0.57
CA ILE A 27 -8.75 -18.61 -0.62
C ILE A 27 -8.69 -19.53 -1.83
N ALA A 28 -9.61 -19.34 -2.79
CA ALA A 28 -9.66 -20.14 -4.00
C ALA A 28 -8.37 -20.02 -4.83
N GLU A 29 -8.06 -21.04 -5.59
CA GLU A 29 -6.94 -21.01 -6.53
C GLU A 29 -7.10 -19.84 -7.52
N GLY A 30 -5.99 -19.16 -7.81
CA GLY A 30 -5.99 -17.98 -8.69
C GLY A 30 -6.42 -16.68 -8.02
N THR A 31 -7.03 -16.71 -6.84
CA THR A 31 -7.39 -15.51 -6.10
C THR A 31 -6.14 -14.78 -5.62
N LYS A 32 -6.14 -13.46 -5.80
CA LYS A 32 -5.09 -12.56 -5.30
C LYS A 32 -5.56 -11.82 -4.07
N MET A 33 -4.63 -11.49 -3.18
CA MET A 33 -4.88 -10.68 -1.99
C MET A 33 -4.33 -9.28 -2.15
N ILE A 34 -5.01 -8.31 -1.56
CA ILE A 34 -4.49 -6.97 -1.29
C ILE A 34 -4.17 -6.91 0.20
N ALA A 35 -2.91 -6.67 0.54
CA ALA A 35 -2.52 -6.50 1.93
C ALA A 35 -2.82 -5.06 2.38
N VAL A 36 -3.71 -4.91 3.36
CA VAL A 36 -4.04 -3.60 3.93
C VAL A 36 -3.00 -3.26 4.98
N ILE A 37 -2.15 -2.28 4.67
CA ILE A 37 -1.01 -1.87 5.50
C ILE A 37 -1.03 -0.38 5.86
N LYS A 38 -2.24 0.22 5.89
CA LYS A 38 -2.46 1.59 6.37
C LYS A 38 -2.03 1.75 7.83
N ALA A 39 -1.88 3.00 8.28
CA ALA A 39 -1.42 3.35 9.64
C ALA A 39 -0.13 2.60 10.02
N ASP A 40 0.87 2.67 9.12
CA ASP A 40 2.15 1.97 9.24
C ASP A 40 1.99 0.46 9.51
N GLY A 41 1.13 -0.20 8.73
CA GLY A 41 0.81 -1.62 8.93
C GLY A 41 0.13 -1.88 10.27
N TYR A 42 -0.72 -0.96 10.72
CA TYR A 42 -1.33 -0.98 12.07
C TYR A 42 -0.27 -1.01 13.18
N GLY A 43 0.84 -0.31 12.98
CA GLY A 43 1.98 -0.27 13.90
C GLY A 43 2.98 -1.40 13.73
N HIS A 44 2.81 -2.27 12.73
CA HIS A 44 3.74 -3.37 12.46
C HIS A 44 4.84 -3.02 11.45
N GLY A 45 4.78 -1.84 10.84
CA GLY A 45 5.74 -1.39 9.84
C GLY A 45 5.32 -1.72 8.41
N ALA A 46 4.70 -0.76 7.71
CA ALA A 46 4.18 -0.95 6.35
C ALA A 46 5.28 -1.33 5.34
N GLU A 47 6.43 -0.65 5.39
CA GLU A 47 7.56 -0.94 4.50
C GLU A 47 8.13 -2.34 4.74
N ALA A 48 8.25 -2.76 6.00
CA ALA A 48 8.76 -4.08 6.35
C ALA A 48 7.83 -5.19 5.84
N ILE A 49 6.51 -5.00 5.97
CA ILE A 49 5.51 -5.94 5.43
C ILE A 49 5.57 -5.96 3.90
N ALA A 50 5.65 -4.80 3.25
CA ALA A 50 5.72 -4.73 1.80
C ALA A 50 6.97 -5.47 1.26
N ARG A 51 8.14 -5.25 1.85
CA ARG A 51 9.38 -5.96 1.49
C ARG A 51 9.30 -7.46 1.73
N LEU A 52 8.72 -7.87 2.86
CA LEU A 52 8.51 -9.30 3.17
C LEU A 52 7.68 -10.00 2.12
N THR A 53 6.62 -9.33 1.64
CA THR A 53 5.62 -9.94 0.76
C THR A 53 5.83 -9.62 -0.73
N ASP A 54 6.90 -8.93 -1.08
CA ASP A 54 7.17 -8.48 -2.46
C ASP A 54 7.21 -9.66 -3.44
N ASN A 55 7.85 -10.76 -3.07
CA ASN A 55 7.96 -11.97 -3.88
C ASN A 55 6.75 -12.91 -3.78
N TYR A 56 5.71 -12.58 -3.00
CA TYR A 56 4.54 -13.45 -2.87
C TYR A 56 3.63 -13.25 -4.08
N SER A 57 3.55 -14.26 -4.95
CA SER A 57 2.78 -14.21 -6.19
C SER A 57 1.28 -14.02 -5.98
N TYR A 58 0.76 -14.39 -4.81
CA TYR A 58 -0.63 -14.23 -4.43
C TYR A 58 -0.96 -12.87 -3.80
N ILE A 59 0.04 -12.05 -3.46
CA ILE A 59 -0.16 -10.64 -3.09
C ILE A 59 -0.13 -9.82 -4.37
N TRP A 60 -1.30 -9.30 -4.76
CA TRP A 60 -1.44 -8.43 -5.92
C TRP A 60 -0.86 -7.04 -5.66
N GLY A 61 -1.09 -6.51 -4.46
CA GLY A 61 -0.66 -5.17 -4.09
C GLY A 61 -1.03 -4.83 -2.65
N TYR A 62 -0.95 -3.56 -2.35
CA TYR A 62 -1.14 -3.02 -1.01
C TYR A 62 -2.27 -2.00 -0.98
N ALA A 63 -2.95 -1.88 0.16
CA ALA A 63 -3.92 -0.81 0.39
C ALA A 63 -3.52 0.03 1.59
N VAL A 64 -3.65 1.33 1.43
CA VAL A 64 -3.35 2.35 2.43
C VAL A 64 -4.53 3.31 2.60
N ALA A 65 -4.49 4.19 3.59
CA ALA A 65 -5.60 5.10 3.87
C ALA A 65 -5.49 6.42 3.12
N ILE A 66 -4.29 6.97 2.98
CA ILE A 66 -4.04 8.35 2.51
C ILE A 66 -2.89 8.40 1.49
N ALA A 67 -2.80 9.54 0.80
CA ALA A 67 -1.80 9.77 -0.25
C ALA A 67 -0.36 9.68 0.26
N GLU A 68 -0.10 10.23 1.44
CA GLU A 68 1.23 10.26 2.05
C GLU A 68 1.78 8.84 2.32
N GLU A 69 0.93 7.93 2.79
CA GLU A 69 1.30 6.52 3.00
C GLU A 69 1.65 5.84 1.67
N ALA A 70 0.89 6.12 0.61
CA ALA A 70 1.16 5.57 -0.72
C ALA A 70 2.50 6.08 -1.27
N LEU A 71 2.76 7.38 -1.14
CA LEU A 71 4.03 7.99 -1.55
C LEU A 71 5.21 7.44 -0.75
N GLN A 72 5.04 7.23 0.55
CA GLN A 72 6.06 6.61 1.39
C GLN A 72 6.44 5.22 0.86
N LEU A 73 5.47 4.38 0.54
CA LEU A 73 5.73 3.05 -0.03
C LEU A 73 6.42 3.13 -1.40
N ARG A 74 6.00 4.05 -2.29
CA ARG A 74 6.69 4.26 -3.59
C ARG A 74 8.12 4.71 -3.40
N ASN A 75 8.38 5.64 -2.49
CA ASN A 75 9.73 6.11 -2.15
C ASN A 75 10.60 5.01 -1.54
N ALA A 76 9.99 4.05 -0.85
CA ALA A 76 10.67 2.86 -0.33
C ALA A 76 10.95 1.78 -1.41
N GLY A 77 10.55 2.03 -2.67
CA GLY A 77 10.82 1.14 -3.80
C GLY A 77 9.76 0.06 -4.02
N VAL A 78 8.58 0.19 -3.45
CA VAL A 78 7.47 -0.74 -3.70
C VAL A 78 6.97 -0.57 -5.13
N GLU A 79 7.01 -1.62 -5.95
CA GLU A 79 6.56 -1.62 -7.35
C GLU A 79 5.14 -2.19 -7.52
N LYS A 80 4.72 -3.10 -6.65
CA LYS A 80 3.37 -3.65 -6.69
C LYS A 80 2.29 -2.56 -6.64
N PRO A 81 1.08 -2.81 -7.17
CA PRO A 81 -0.01 -1.86 -7.12
C PRO A 81 -0.29 -1.36 -5.70
N ILE A 82 -0.58 -0.07 -5.58
CA ILE A 82 -1.00 0.56 -4.33
C ILE A 82 -2.38 1.17 -4.55
N LEU A 83 -3.31 0.86 -3.65
CA LEU A 83 -4.67 1.39 -3.64
C LEU A 83 -4.85 2.28 -2.40
N ILE A 84 -5.34 3.48 -2.59
CA ILE A 84 -5.75 4.35 -1.49
C ILE A 84 -7.25 4.13 -1.23
N LEU A 85 -7.59 3.72 -0.01
CA LEU A 85 -8.96 3.42 0.40
C LEU A 85 -9.76 4.68 0.77
N GLY A 86 -9.07 5.73 1.25
CA GLY A 86 -9.69 7.00 1.59
C GLY A 86 -9.84 7.92 0.37
N LEU A 87 -10.48 9.06 0.58
CA LEU A 87 -10.56 10.12 -0.42
C LEU A 87 -9.20 10.81 -0.56
N VAL A 88 -8.84 11.15 -1.78
CA VAL A 88 -7.60 11.86 -2.10
C VAL A 88 -7.97 13.26 -2.60
N PHE A 89 -7.33 14.27 -2.04
CA PHE A 89 -7.51 15.65 -2.48
C PHE A 89 -6.87 15.89 -3.86
N GLU A 90 -7.46 16.79 -4.63
CA GLU A 90 -7.06 17.09 -6.01
C GLU A 90 -5.58 17.49 -6.14
N GLU A 91 -5.05 18.15 -5.11
CA GLU A 91 -3.66 18.59 -5.03
C GLU A 91 -2.66 17.43 -5.16
N TYR A 92 -3.05 16.22 -4.80
CA TYR A 92 -2.22 15.02 -4.91
C TYR A 92 -2.35 14.28 -6.25
N PHE A 93 -3.33 14.62 -7.10
CA PHE A 93 -3.60 13.83 -8.32
C PHE A 93 -2.39 13.68 -9.22
N ARG A 94 -1.59 14.75 -9.34
CA ARG A 94 -0.38 14.74 -10.13
C ARG A 94 0.60 13.66 -9.68
N GLU A 95 0.88 13.62 -8.39
CA GLU A 95 1.81 12.66 -7.78
C GLU A 95 1.25 11.25 -7.81
N MET A 96 -0.05 11.09 -7.59
CA MET A 96 -0.71 9.79 -7.64
C MET A 96 -0.66 9.18 -9.02
N VAL A 97 -0.97 9.95 -10.05
CA VAL A 97 -0.87 9.52 -11.45
C VAL A 97 0.58 9.22 -11.83
N ALA A 98 1.52 10.10 -11.47
CA ALA A 98 2.93 9.92 -11.74
C ALA A 98 3.47 8.62 -11.10
N GLY A 99 3.05 8.34 -9.87
CA GLY A 99 3.44 7.16 -9.08
C GLY A 99 2.68 5.88 -9.42
N ASP A 100 1.77 5.91 -10.41
CA ASP A 100 0.87 4.77 -10.72
C ASP A 100 0.15 4.24 -9.48
N ILE A 101 -0.44 5.16 -8.70
CA ILE A 101 -1.20 4.86 -7.48
C ILE A 101 -2.69 4.91 -7.80
N ARG A 102 -3.42 3.90 -7.37
CA ARG A 102 -4.86 3.77 -7.59
C ARG A 102 -5.63 4.49 -6.51
N LEU A 103 -6.64 5.27 -6.92
CA LEU A 103 -7.47 6.05 -6.03
C LEU A 103 -8.88 5.48 -5.96
N THR A 104 -9.46 5.52 -4.77
CA THR A 104 -10.91 5.36 -4.61
C THR A 104 -11.61 6.61 -5.09
N VAL A 105 -12.59 6.45 -5.97
CA VAL A 105 -13.38 7.54 -6.55
C VAL A 105 -14.85 7.34 -6.21
N CYS A 106 -15.45 8.33 -5.55
CA CYS A 106 -16.85 8.31 -5.12
C CYS A 106 -17.75 9.26 -5.92
N GLU A 107 -17.17 10.20 -6.67
CA GLU A 107 -17.89 11.25 -7.38
C GLU A 107 -17.45 11.34 -8.84
N TYR A 108 -18.41 11.61 -9.72
CA TYR A 108 -18.15 11.72 -11.16
C TYR A 108 -17.17 12.86 -11.50
N GLU A 109 -17.30 14.01 -10.83
CA GLU A 109 -16.39 15.14 -11.08
C GLU A 109 -14.94 14.82 -10.65
N THR A 110 -14.76 14.09 -9.57
CA THR A 110 -13.44 13.58 -9.16
C THR A 110 -12.84 12.65 -10.22
N ALA A 111 -13.66 11.74 -10.76
CA ALA A 111 -13.23 10.85 -11.85
C ALA A 111 -12.78 11.63 -13.08
N LYS A 112 -13.53 12.67 -13.48
CA LYS A 112 -13.19 13.53 -14.62
C LYS A 112 -11.86 14.26 -14.42
N LYS A 113 -11.66 14.82 -13.24
CA LYS A 113 -10.42 15.56 -12.91
C LYS A 113 -9.22 14.65 -12.93
N LEU A 114 -9.34 13.47 -12.31
CA LEU A 114 -8.28 12.46 -12.30
C LEU A 114 -7.96 11.97 -13.71
N SER A 115 -8.99 11.71 -14.54
CA SER A 115 -8.82 11.33 -15.94
C SER A 115 -8.08 12.40 -16.75
N ARG A 116 -8.41 13.68 -16.56
CA ARG A 116 -7.70 14.78 -17.22
C ARG A 116 -6.23 14.83 -16.83
N GLU A 117 -5.93 14.58 -15.55
CA GLU A 117 -4.55 14.53 -15.08
C GLU A 117 -3.80 13.32 -15.69
N ALA A 118 -4.44 12.16 -15.79
CA ALA A 118 -3.85 10.99 -16.42
C ALA A 118 -3.54 11.24 -17.91
N VAL A 119 -4.49 11.81 -18.65
CA VAL A 119 -4.28 12.19 -20.06
C VAL A 119 -3.14 13.20 -20.21
N ARG A 120 -3.02 14.18 -19.29
CA ARG A 120 -1.93 15.16 -19.30
C ARG A 120 -0.56 14.51 -19.13
N GLN A 121 -0.49 13.39 -18.44
CA GLN A 121 0.75 12.62 -18.21
C GLN A 121 0.95 11.45 -19.18
N ASP A 122 0.08 11.34 -20.19
CA ASP A 122 0.08 10.23 -21.16
C ASP A 122 -0.06 8.85 -20.49
N LYS A 123 -1.00 8.76 -19.52
CA LYS A 123 -1.32 7.55 -18.75
C LYS A 123 -2.80 7.21 -18.76
#